data_177355d85063d96db3bc47aa17490613
#
_entry.id   177355d85063d96db3bc47aa17490613
#
_cell.length_a   1.000
_cell.length_b   1.000
_cell.length_c   1.000
_cell.angle_alpha   90.00
_cell.angle_beta   90.00
_cell.angle_gamma   90.00
#
_symmetry.space_group_name_H-M   'P 1'
#
loop_
_entity.id
_entity.type
_entity.pdbx_description
1 polymer ?
#
loop_
_entity_poly.entity_id
_entity_poly.type
_entity_poly.pdbx_seq_one_letter_code
_entity_poly.pdbx_strand_id
1 'polypeptide(L)'
;MAVDSSAYVAPTARVHPDAIIGPGTRIGEFCVLESDVVIGAGCVLEPYVYVKRWTTMGDENEISAGTVLGTDPLDKNFAGERSYLLIGNRNKIREHYTISRGTQPESETRIGSGNYIMTSGHIAHNCVLGDNIVVASCALLAGYVEVEDRAFISGGVVVHQHSKIGRLAMVGGNTRVNSDLPPFFLYSEFNAAPRGLNSVGLKRAGFSLEELRLLKRAYRLLYTEGLRLEEALTRIETEAPSPHTCHLVDFIRQSKRGIARPKVYSDRSHSDPYSDPPRAI
;
A
#
# COMPACT_ATOMS: atom_id res chain seq x y z
N MET A 1 -31.73 12.42 -3.58
CA MET A 1 -30.74 12.33 -2.51
C MET A 1 -31.04 11.09 -1.69
N ALA A 2 -30.18 10.11 -1.73
CA ALA A 2 -30.34 8.92 -0.90
C ALA A 2 -29.44 9.07 0.35
N VAL A 3 -29.71 10.13 1.13
CA VAL A 3 -29.09 10.32 2.45
C VAL A 3 -30.02 9.67 3.47
N ASP A 4 -29.50 8.70 4.22
CA ASP A 4 -30.27 8.05 5.27
C ASP A 4 -30.70 9.07 6.34
N SER A 5 -31.87 8.89 6.91
CA SER A 5 -32.44 9.83 7.89
C SER A 5 -31.67 9.92 9.20
N SER A 6 -30.86 8.92 9.52
CA SER A 6 -29.97 8.89 10.69
C SER A 6 -28.58 9.48 10.41
N ALA A 7 -28.25 9.79 9.16
CA ALA A 7 -26.99 10.42 8.82
C ALA A 7 -26.99 11.91 9.18
N TYR A 8 -25.84 12.40 9.63
CA TYR A 8 -25.61 13.82 9.87
C TYR A 8 -24.80 14.43 8.72
N VAL A 9 -25.33 15.48 8.13
CA VAL A 9 -24.62 16.28 7.12
C VAL A 9 -24.51 17.71 7.63
N ALA A 10 -23.29 18.22 7.78
CA ALA A 10 -23.07 19.58 8.23
C ALA A 10 -23.71 20.59 7.25
N PRO A 11 -24.31 21.69 7.72
CA PRO A 11 -24.99 22.68 6.84
C PRO A 11 -24.08 23.29 5.78
N THR A 12 -22.78 23.30 6.02
CA THR A 12 -21.75 23.83 5.10
C THR A 12 -21.21 22.77 4.13
N ALA A 13 -21.57 21.51 4.30
CA ALA A 13 -21.16 20.44 3.41
C ALA A 13 -21.94 20.50 2.10
N ARG A 14 -21.28 20.21 1.00
CA ARG A 14 -21.86 20.15 -0.34
C ARG A 14 -21.95 18.69 -0.79
N VAL A 15 -23.13 18.11 -0.75
CA VAL A 15 -23.41 16.74 -1.17
C VAL A 15 -24.25 16.76 -2.44
N HIS A 16 -23.75 16.09 -3.50
CA HIS A 16 -24.49 15.98 -4.76
C HIS A 16 -25.78 15.17 -4.57
N PRO A 17 -26.89 15.51 -5.27
CA PRO A 17 -28.17 14.79 -5.14
C PRO A 17 -28.09 13.29 -5.44
N ASP A 18 -27.18 12.86 -6.30
CA ASP A 18 -26.99 11.46 -6.68
C ASP A 18 -26.04 10.69 -5.73
N ALA A 19 -25.45 11.37 -4.74
CA ALA A 19 -24.66 10.68 -3.73
C ALA A 19 -25.56 9.88 -2.77
N ILE A 20 -25.09 8.70 -2.37
CA ILE A 20 -25.75 7.80 -1.42
C ILE A 20 -24.95 7.80 -0.12
N ILE A 21 -25.62 8.11 0.99
CA ILE A 21 -25.01 8.16 2.33
C ILE A 21 -25.75 7.20 3.23
N GLY A 22 -25.03 6.22 3.76
CA GLY A 22 -25.57 5.17 4.64
C GLY A 22 -25.89 5.66 6.06
N PRO A 23 -26.61 4.81 6.83
CA PRO A 23 -27.11 5.14 8.17
C PRO A 23 -25.96 5.48 9.15
N GLY A 24 -26.23 6.45 10.03
CA GLY A 24 -25.32 6.86 11.09
C GLY A 24 -24.02 7.54 10.62
N THR A 25 -23.84 7.73 9.31
CA THR A 25 -22.64 8.40 8.75
C THR A 25 -22.68 9.89 9.04
N ARG A 26 -21.51 10.46 9.33
CA ARG A 26 -21.32 11.88 9.67
C ARG A 26 -20.44 12.56 8.63
N ILE A 27 -20.99 13.59 7.97
CA ILE A 27 -20.29 14.42 7.00
C ILE A 27 -20.01 15.78 7.65
N GLY A 28 -18.72 16.08 7.86
CA GLY A 28 -18.25 17.29 8.52
C GLY A 28 -18.37 18.56 7.66
N GLU A 29 -17.99 19.68 8.25
CA GLU A 29 -18.08 20.99 7.65
C GLU A 29 -17.20 21.11 6.39
N PHE A 30 -17.73 21.81 5.38
CA PHE A 30 -17.03 22.08 4.11
C PHE A 30 -16.59 20.84 3.34
N CYS A 31 -17.14 19.66 3.69
CA CYS A 31 -16.95 18.46 2.85
C CYS A 31 -17.62 18.66 1.49
N VAL A 32 -17.00 18.09 0.44
CA VAL A 32 -17.58 18.04 -0.89
C VAL A 32 -17.69 16.60 -1.36
N LEU A 33 -18.88 16.16 -1.70
CA LEU A 33 -19.17 14.83 -2.27
C LEU A 33 -19.78 15.04 -3.66
N GLU A 34 -19.10 14.52 -4.70
CA GLU A 34 -19.57 14.63 -6.09
C GLU A 34 -20.68 13.62 -6.41
N SER A 35 -21.16 13.60 -7.66
CA SER A 35 -22.12 12.60 -8.16
C SER A 35 -21.56 11.18 -8.07
N ASP A 36 -22.43 10.20 -8.01
CA ASP A 36 -22.06 8.78 -8.05
C ASP A 36 -21.10 8.35 -6.92
N VAL A 37 -21.13 9.07 -5.79
CA VAL A 37 -20.43 8.71 -4.56
C VAL A 37 -21.33 7.84 -3.71
N VAL A 38 -20.80 6.73 -3.20
CA VAL A 38 -21.50 5.84 -2.26
C VAL A 38 -20.69 5.72 -0.99
N ILE A 39 -21.27 6.06 0.16
CA ILE A 39 -20.66 5.93 1.48
C ILE A 39 -21.54 5.03 2.33
N GLY A 40 -20.95 3.99 2.91
CA GLY A 40 -21.61 3.02 3.77
C GLY A 40 -22.06 3.60 5.10
N ALA A 41 -22.42 2.72 6.03
CA ALA A 41 -22.93 3.07 7.35
C ALA A 41 -21.81 3.45 8.33
N GLY A 42 -22.12 4.32 9.29
CA GLY A 42 -21.23 4.63 10.43
C GLY A 42 -19.91 5.30 10.07
N CYS A 43 -19.76 5.82 8.86
CA CYS A 43 -18.56 6.53 8.44
C CYS A 43 -18.45 7.92 9.07
N VAL A 44 -17.23 8.39 9.26
CA VAL A 44 -16.95 9.76 9.72
C VAL A 44 -16.03 10.43 8.73
N LEU A 45 -16.52 11.51 8.10
CA LEU A 45 -15.73 12.40 7.27
C LEU A 45 -15.50 13.71 8.05
N GLU A 46 -14.26 13.98 8.41
CA GLU A 46 -13.87 15.22 9.09
C GLU A 46 -13.98 16.43 8.13
N PRO A 47 -13.87 17.69 8.62
CA PRO A 47 -13.99 18.87 7.77
C PRO A 47 -13.03 18.87 6.58
N TYR A 48 -13.48 19.46 5.47
CA TYR A 48 -12.71 19.64 4.22
C TYR A 48 -12.36 18.34 3.50
N VAL A 49 -13.00 17.22 3.79
CA VAL A 49 -12.83 15.99 2.98
C VAL A 49 -13.50 16.18 1.63
N TYR A 50 -12.79 15.82 0.57
CA TYR A 50 -13.33 15.84 -0.78
C TYR A 50 -13.40 14.42 -1.35
N VAL A 51 -14.61 13.97 -1.67
CA VAL A 51 -14.85 12.66 -2.31
C VAL A 51 -15.34 12.92 -3.74
N LYS A 52 -14.52 12.52 -4.70
CA LYS A 52 -14.82 12.68 -6.12
C LYS A 52 -15.70 11.54 -6.62
N ARG A 53 -16.36 11.76 -7.76
CA ARG A 53 -17.28 10.81 -8.39
C ARG A 53 -16.68 9.43 -8.58
N TRP A 54 -17.56 8.42 -8.61
CA TRP A 54 -17.24 7.01 -8.80
C TRP A 54 -16.36 6.43 -7.67
N THR A 55 -16.47 7.02 -6.50
CA THR A 55 -15.89 6.49 -5.27
C THR A 55 -16.96 5.77 -4.46
N THR A 56 -16.70 4.50 -4.15
CA THR A 56 -17.51 3.70 -3.24
C THR A 56 -16.70 3.34 -2.01
N MET A 57 -17.25 3.61 -0.85
CA MET A 57 -16.65 3.31 0.45
C MET A 57 -17.64 2.48 1.29
N GLY A 58 -17.15 1.41 1.90
CA GLY A 58 -17.92 0.58 2.83
C GLY A 58 -18.18 1.25 4.17
N ASP A 59 -18.41 0.44 5.19
CA ASP A 59 -18.87 0.88 6.50
C ASP A 59 -17.72 1.27 7.44
N GLU A 60 -18.04 2.11 8.44
CA GLU A 60 -17.18 2.42 9.59
C GLU A 60 -15.79 2.99 9.22
N ASN A 61 -15.69 3.70 8.10
CA ASN A 61 -14.47 4.35 7.70
C ASN A 61 -14.33 5.73 8.38
N GLU A 62 -13.11 6.06 8.83
CA GLU A 62 -12.76 7.37 9.40
C GLU A 62 -11.82 8.10 8.42
N ILE A 63 -12.26 9.23 7.88
CA ILE A 63 -11.51 10.02 6.90
C ILE A 63 -11.21 11.38 7.51
N SER A 64 -9.93 11.64 7.75
CA SER A 64 -9.49 12.87 8.40
C SER A 64 -9.40 14.06 7.46
N ALA A 65 -9.31 15.24 8.06
CA ALA A 65 -9.44 16.52 7.39
C ALA A 65 -8.51 16.73 6.18
N GLY A 66 -9.03 17.34 5.13
CA GLY A 66 -8.27 17.69 3.92
C GLY A 66 -7.90 16.50 3.03
N THR A 67 -8.38 15.30 3.33
CA THR A 67 -8.17 14.11 2.50
C THR A 67 -9.00 14.17 1.22
N VAL A 68 -8.41 13.78 0.08
CA VAL A 68 -9.10 13.75 -1.21
C VAL A 68 -9.15 12.32 -1.75
N LEU A 69 -10.35 11.80 -1.93
CA LEU A 69 -10.59 10.44 -2.40
C LEU A 69 -11.13 10.46 -3.84
N GLY A 70 -10.66 9.53 -4.68
CA GLY A 70 -11.09 9.40 -6.07
C GLY A 70 -10.52 10.47 -6.99
N THR A 71 -9.31 10.99 -6.70
CA THR A 71 -8.65 11.95 -7.59
C THR A 71 -8.45 11.38 -8.99
N ASP A 72 -8.43 12.26 -9.98
CA ASP A 72 -8.05 11.86 -11.33
C ASP A 72 -6.64 11.28 -11.32
N PRO A 73 -6.39 10.21 -12.09
CA PRO A 73 -5.06 9.63 -12.20
C PRO A 73 -4.01 10.64 -12.63
N LEU A 74 -2.84 10.60 -12.00
CA LEU A 74 -1.68 11.41 -12.39
C LEU A 74 -0.94 10.76 -13.57
N ASP A 75 -1.68 10.41 -14.62
CA ASP A 75 -1.19 9.82 -15.86
C ASP A 75 -1.49 10.77 -17.02
N LYS A 76 -0.47 11.09 -17.82
CA LYS A 76 -0.61 12.03 -18.96
C LYS A 76 -1.56 11.52 -20.05
N ASN A 77 -1.76 10.21 -20.12
CA ASN A 77 -2.66 9.60 -21.11
C ASN A 77 -4.11 9.49 -20.62
N PHE A 78 -4.40 9.89 -19.37
CA PHE A 78 -5.74 9.85 -18.84
C PHE A 78 -6.59 10.94 -19.51
N ALA A 79 -7.68 10.54 -20.19
CA ALA A 79 -8.55 11.43 -20.94
C ALA A 79 -9.93 11.68 -20.26
N GLY A 80 -10.09 11.28 -19.00
CA GLY A 80 -11.32 11.49 -18.24
C GLY A 80 -12.24 10.28 -18.22
N GLU A 81 -11.72 9.08 -18.46
CA GLU A 81 -12.44 7.82 -18.49
C GLU A 81 -13.19 7.58 -17.16
N ARG A 82 -14.34 6.92 -17.28
CA ARG A 82 -15.05 6.42 -16.12
C ARG A 82 -14.24 5.27 -15.50
N SER A 83 -13.82 5.48 -14.26
CA SER A 83 -13.04 4.53 -13.49
C SER A 83 -13.35 4.72 -12.00
N TYR A 84 -12.93 3.82 -11.15
CA TYR A 84 -13.45 3.73 -9.79
C TYR A 84 -12.35 3.78 -8.74
N LEU A 85 -12.74 4.26 -7.55
CA LEU A 85 -12.07 4.01 -6.28
C LEU A 85 -13.00 3.21 -5.38
N LEU A 86 -12.56 2.02 -4.97
CA LEU A 86 -13.29 1.15 -4.08
C LEU A 86 -12.54 1.03 -2.74
N ILE A 87 -13.22 1.35 -1.64
CA ILE A 87 -12.67 1.30 -0.29
C ILE A 87 -13.54 0.36 0.55
N GLY A 88 -12.93 -0.61 1.21
CA GLY A 88 -13.60 -1.54 2.12
C GLY A 88 -14.06 -0.87 3.41
N ASN A 89 -14.09 -1.62 4.50
CA ASN A 89 -14.64 -1.19 5.77
C ASN A 89 -13.56 -0.87 6.81
N ARG A 90 -13.90 -0.06 7.82
CA ARG A 90 -13.08 0.21 9.02
C ARG A 90 -11.67 0.69 8.71
N ASN A 91 -11.49 1.43 7.63
CA ASN A 91 -10.23 2.08 7.35
C ASN A 91 -10.12 3.41 8.09
N LYS A 92 -8.92 3.75 8.53
CA LYS A 92 -8.59 5.07 9.05
C LYS A 92 -7.60 5.74 8.09
N ILE A 93 -8.08 6.76 7.38
CA ILE A 93 -7.28 7.55 6.44
C ILE A 93 -7.07 8.93 7.03
N ARG A 94 -5.83 9.23 7.37
CA ARG A 94 -5.46 10.44 8.08
C ARG A 94 -5.29 11.63 7.13
N GLU A 95 -4.99 12.77 7.72
CA GLU A 95 -5.06 14.10 7.13
C GLU A 95 -4.26 14.26 5.84
N HIS A 96 -4.82 15.00 4.89
CA HIS A 96 -4.17 15.41 3.64
C HIS A 96 -3.65 14.25 2.77
N TYR A 97 -4.30 13.11 2.86
CA TYR A 97 -3.97 11.96 2.01
C TYR A 97 -4.70 12.05 0.66
N THR A 98 -4.10 11.55 -0.41
CA THR A 98 -4.75 11.50 -1.72
C THR A 98 -4.78 10.08 -2.26
N ILE A 99 -5.91 9.65 -2.83
CA ILE A 99 -6.07 8.34 -3.47
C ILE A 99 -6.70 8.54 -4.83
N SER A 100 -6.01 8.11 -5.89
CA SER A 100 -6.53 8.21 -7.26
C SER A 100 -7.44 7.02 -7.60
N ARG A 101 -8.41 7.24 -8.49
CA ARG A 101 -9.16 6.16 -9.14
C ARG A 101 -8.37 5.50 -10.25
N GLY A 102 -8.90 4.49 -10.92
CA GLY A 102 -8.23 3.79 -12.05
C GLY A 102 -8.01 4.68 -13.27
N THR A 103 -7.14 4.27 -14.20
CA THR A 103 -6.80 5.03 -15.43
C THR A 103 -7.57 4.56 -16.66
N GLN A 104 -7.88 3.27 -16.75
CA GLN A 104 -8.54 2.71 -17.92
C GLN A 104 -10.06 2.74 -17.73
N PRO A 105 -10.86 2.73 -18.81
CA PRO A 105 -12.30 2.56 -18.69
C PRO A 105 -12.66 1.39 -17.80
N GLU A 106 -13.57 1.61 -16.86
CA GLU A 106 -14.11 0.63 -15.90
C GLU A 106 -13.03 -0.02 -14.99
N SER A 107 -11.78 0.47 -15.01
CA SER A 107 -10.75 0.00 -14.06
C SER A 107 -10.88 0.68 -12.70
N GLU A 108 -10.21 0.11 -11.70
CA GLU A 108 -10.36 0.55 -10.33
C GLU A 108 -9.03 0.64 -9.57
N THR A 109 -8.99 1.48 -8.56
CA THR A 109 -8.09 1.40 -7.41
C THR A 109 -8.85 0.78 -6.26
N ARG A 110 -8.28 -0.22 -5.59
CA ARG A 110 -8.95 -0.97 -4.52
C ARG A 110 -8.18 -0.88 -3.21
N ILE A 111 -8.86 -0.48 -2.16
CA ILE A 111 -8.37 -0.47 -0.78
C ILE A 111 -9.22 -1.46 0.01
N GLY A 112 -8.61 -2.46 0.63
CA GLY A 112 -9.29 -3.43 1.49
C GLY A 112 -9.82 -2.82 2.79
N SER A 113 -9.88 -3.60 3.84
CA SER A 113 -10.51 -3.23 5.11
C SER A 113 -9.51 -3.14 6.26
N GLY A 114 -9.82 -2.33 7.28
CA GLY A 114 -9.03 -2.24 8.51
C GLY A 114 -7.66 -1.60 8.33
N ASN A 115 -7.42 -0.89 7.24
CA ASN A 115 -6.14 -0.25 6.98
C ASN A 115 -5.96 1.03 7.79
N TYR A 116 -4.73 1.30 8.22
CA TYR A 116 -4.34 2.55 8.86
C TYR A 116 -3.38 3.31 7.95
N ILE A 117 -3.89 4.34 7.28
CA ILE A 117 -3.17 5.16 6.32
C ILE A 117 -2.92 6.52 6.95
N MET A 118 -1.64 6.81 7.25
CA MET A 118 -1.23 8.04 7.94
C MET A 118 -1.15 9.23 6.98
N THR A 119 -0.68 10.35 7.47
CA THR A 119 -0.82 11.67 6.85
C THR A 119 0.05 11.89 5.58
N SER A 120 -0.42 12.76 4.70
CA SER A 120 0.38 13.46 3.66
C SER A 120 1.07 12.53 2.66
N GLY A 121 0.44 11.43 2.28
CA GLY A 121 0.95 10.52 1.25
C GLY A 121 0.03 10.42 0.04
N HIS A 122 0.35 9.48 -0.83
CA HIS A 122 -0.41 9.25 -2.06
C HIS A 122 -0.49 7.76 -2.41
N ILE A 123 -1.68 7.30 -2.75
CA ILE A 123 -1.90 6.03 -3.44
C ILE A 123 -2.36 6.35 -4.85
N ALA A 124 -1.52 6.03 -5.84
CA ALA A 124 -1.83 6.28 -7.23
C ALA A 124 -2.86 5.28 -7.79
N HIS A 125 -3.18 5.48 -9.03
CA HIS A 125 -4.20 4.74 -9.78
C HIS A 125 -3.92 3.23 -9.88
N ASN A 126 -4.97 2.44 -9.93
CA ASN A 126 -4.92 0.98 -10.11
C ASN A 126 -4.12 0.22 -9.04
N CYS A 127 -3.84 0.84 -7.91
CA CYS A 127 -3.26 0.13 -6.77
C CYS A 127 -4.28 -0.83 -6.16
N VAL A 128 -3.80 -1.96 -5.66
CA VAL A 128 -4.58 -2.95 -4.92
C VAL A 128 -3.95 -3.16 -3.56
N LEU A 129 -4.62 -2.71 -2.52
CA LEU A 129 -4.23 -2.90 -1.13
C LEU A 129 -5.18 -3.90 -0.46
N GLY A 130 -4.62 -4.91 0.19
CA GLY A 130 -5.36 -5.86 1.02
C GLY A 130 -5.83 -5.26 2.34
N ASP A 131 -5.94 -6.12 3.34
CA ASP A 131 -6.51 -5.79 4.64
C ASP A 131 -5.43 -5.55 5.73
N ASN A 132 -5.79 -4.71 6.72
CA ASN A 132 -4.99 -4.46 7.92
C ASN A 132 -3.55 -3.98 7.62
N ILE A 133 -3.37 -3.25 6.55
CA ILE A 133 -2.10 -2.65 6.15
C ILE A 133 -1.88 -1.36 6.94
N VAL A 134 -0.62 -1.08 7.27
CA VAL A 134 -0.22 0.22 7.80
C VAL A 134 0.64 0.93 6.75
N VAL A 135 0.19 2.12 6.35
CA VAL A 135 0.94 3.02 5.47
C VAL A 135 1.28 4.28 6.28
N ALA A 136 2.53 4.44 6.65
CA ALA A 136 2.96 5.56 7.48
C ALA A 136 3.08 6.87 6.67
N SER A 137 3.26 7.98 7.39
CA SER A 137 3.23 9.33 6.81
C SER A 137 4.20 9.53 5.65
N CYS A 138 3.79 10.29 4.65
CA CYS A 138 4.57 10.64 3.47
C CYS A 138 4.99 9.44 2.60
N ALA A 139 4.38 8.27 2.76
CA ALA A 139 4.63 7.14 1.85
C ALA A 139 3.89 7.36 0.53
N LEU A 140 4.56 7.05 -0.58
CA LEU A 140 4.07 7.25 -1.94
C LEU A 140 4.04 5.91 -2.69
N LEU A 141 2.85 5.47 -3.10
CA LEU A 141 2.65 4.27 -3.90
C LEU A 141 2.32 4.70 -5.34
N ALA A 142 3.19 4.39 -6.28
CA ALA A 142 2.95 4.67 -7.70
C ALA A 142 1.89 3.71 -8.29
N GLY A 143 1.48 3.94 -9.54
CA GLY A 143 0.41 3.18 -10.16
C GLY A 143 0.64 1.66 -10.19
N TYR A 144 -0.45 0.89 -10.09
CA TYR A 144 -0.44 -0.57 -10.14
C TYR A 144 0.39 -1.26 -9.06
N VAL A 145 0.62 -0.62 -7.93
CA VAL A 145 1.25 -1.26 -6.77
C VAL A 145 0.25 -2.20 -6.10
N GLU A 146 0.70 -3.43 -5.83
CA GLU A 146 -0.06 -4.41 -5.08
C GLU A 146 0.56 -4.57 -3.68
N VAL A 147 -0.25 -4.50 -2.63
CA VAL A 147 0.18 -4.69 -1.24
C VAL A 147 -0.70 -5.74 -0.60
N GLU A 148 -0.11 -6.84 -0.17
CA GLU A 148 -0.84 -7.90 0.52
C GLU A 148 -1.10 -7.53 2.00
N ASP A 149 -1.99 -8.31 2.62
CA ASP A 149 -2.48 -8.09 3.98
C ASP A 149 -1.37 -7.90 5.02
N ARG A 150 -1.65 -7.05 6.00
CA ARG A 150 -0.80 -6.82 7.17
C ARG A 150 0.62 -6.35 6.85
N ALA A 151 0.88 -5.88 5.64
CA ALA A 151 2.15 -5.23 5.33
C ALA A 151 2.29 -3.91 6.10
N PHE A 152 3.52 -3.56 6.44
CA PHE A 152 3.85 -2.30 7.10
C PHE A 152 4.79 -1.49 6.22
N ILE A 153 4.32 -0.36 5.72
CA ILE A 153 5.08 0.59 4.90
C ILE A 153 5.41 1.80 5.75
N SER A 154 6.68 1.96 6.11
CA SER A 154 7.12 3.06 6.98
C SER A 154 7.10 4.42 6.30
N GLY A 155 7.32 5.48 7.07
CA GLY A 155 7.28 6.86 6.58
C GLY A 155 8.33 7.17 5.50
N GLY A 156 7.94 7.99 4.53
CA GLY A 156 8.81 8.41 3.43
C GLY A 156 9.20 7.31 2.44
N VAL A 157 8.55 6.15 2.49
CA VAL A 157 8.78 5.08 1.52
C VAL A 157 8.21 5.46 0.16
N VAL A 158 8.99 5.22 -0.91
CA VAL A 158 8.56 5.44 -2.29
C VAL A 158 8.52 4.09 -3.02
N VAL A 159 7.35 3.69 -3.50
CA VAL A 159 7.14 2.41 -4.19
C VAL A 159 6.96 2.65 -5.68
N HIS A 160 7.84 2.04 -6.49
CA HIS A 160 7.77 2.13 -7.94
C HIS A 160 6.53 1.40 -8.50
N GLN A 161 6.01 1.92 -9.61
CA GLN A 161 4.83 1.32 -10.27
C GLN A 161 5.02 -0.18 -10.56
N HIS A 162 3.92 -0.93 -10.50
CA HIS A 162 3.88 -2.38 -10.70
C HIS A 162 4.71 -3.22 -9.71
N SER A 163 5.17 -2.64 -8.61
CA SER A 163 5.83 -3.41 -7.55
C SER A 163 4.82 -4.09 -6.65
N LYS A 164 5.18 -5.26 -6.12
CA LYS A 164 4.39 -6.02 -5.15
C LYS A 164 5.06 -6.03 -3.79
N ILE A 165 4.29 -5.83 -2.73
CA ILE A 165 4.74 -5.95 -1.35
C ILE A 165 3.96 -7.09 -0.70
N GLY A 166 4.66 -8.14 -0.33
CA GLY A 166 4.06 -9.36 0.20
C GLY A 166 3.52 -9.20 1.63
N ARG A 167 2.71 -10.16 1.99
CA ARG A 167 2.01 -10.25 3.29
C ARG A 167 2.98 -10.16 4.46
N LEU A 168 2.63 -9.36 5.48
CA LEU A 168 3.47 -9.15 6.65
C LEU A 168 4.91 -8.69 6.34
N ALA A 169 5.19 -8.22 5.13
CA ALA A 169 6.45 -7.54 4.86
C ALA A 169 6.52 -6.22 5.64
N MET A 170 7.70 -5.87 6.11
CA MET A 170 7.96 -4.57 6.72
C MET A 170 8.98 -3.80 5.88
N VAL A 171 8.61 -2.61 5.45
CA VAL A 171 9.48 -1.70 4.69
C VAL A 171 9.93 -0.58 5.61
N GLY A 172 11.22 -0.47 5.84
CA GLY A 172 11.83 0.57 6.67
C GLY A 172 11.65 1.98 6.10
N GLY A 173 11.76 3.00 6.95
CA GLY A 173 11.57 4.38 6.53
C GLY A 173 12.56 4.86 5.46
N ASN A 174 12.11 5.79 4.61
CA ASN A 174 12.91 6.39 3.52
C ASN A 174 13.49 5.36 2.53
N THR A 175 12.84 4.22 2.40
CA THR A 175 13.24 3.14 1.48
C THR A 175 12.62 3.35 0.11
N ARG A 176 13.40 3.12 -0.95
CA ARG A 176 12.92 3.06 -2.33
C ARG A 176 12.69 1.61 -2.76
N VAL A 177 11.46 1.28 -3.12
CA VAL A 177 11.05 -0.05 -3.57
C VAL A 177 11.00 -0.08 -5.10
N ASN A 178 11.94 -0.78 -5.75
CA ASN A 178 12.04 -0.88 -7.22
C ASN A 178 11.76 -2.29 -7.75
N SER A 179 11.67 -3.28 -6.87
CA SER A 179 11.41 -4.69 -7.16
C SER A 179 10.38 -5.23 -6.18
N ASP A 180 9.89 -6.43 -6.42
CA ASP A 180 8.91 -7.04 -5.53
C ASP A 180 9.56 -7.42 -4.19
N LEU A 181 8.81 -7.22 -3.12
CA LEU A 181 9.23 -7.53 -1.75
C LEU A 181 8.52 -8.78 -1.26
N PRO A 182 9.17 -9.95 -1.26
CA PRO A 182 8.61 -11.19 -0.74
C PRO A 182 8.01 -11.07 0.67
N PRO A 183 6.95 -11.82 0.99
CA PRO A 183 6.26 -11.74 2.27
C PRO A 183 7.12 -12.11 3.48
N PHE A 184 6.73 -11.65 4.67
CA PHE A 184 7.26 -12.00 6.00
C PHE A 184 8.61 -11.39 6.37
N PHE A 185 9.27 -10.69 5.46
CA PHE A 185 10.62 -10.16 5.69
C PHE A 185 10.64 -8.67 5.98
N LEU A 186 11.73 -8.25 6.61
CA LEU A 186 12.09 -6.85 6.82
C LEU A 186 13.00 -6.39 5.68
N TYR A 187 12.63 -5.26 5.09
CA TYR A 187 13.40 -4.58 4.06
C TYR A 187 13.79 -3.18 4.53
N SER A 188 15.03 -2.80 4.36
CA SER A 188 15.50 -1.47 4.73
C SER A 188 16.66 -1.05 3.82
N GLU A 189 17.27 0.08 4.11
CA GLU A 189 18.21 0.80 3.25
C GLU A 189 17.55 1.48 2.06
N PHE A 190 18.30 2.32 1.38
CA PHE A 190 17.80 3.13 0.28
C PHE A 190 17.10 2.29 -0.82
N ASN A 191 17.62 1.12 -1.15
CA ASN A 191 17.08 0.24 -2.21
C ASN A 191 16.44 -1.05 -1.68
N ALA A 192 15.69 -0.99 -0.60
CA ALA A 192 14.89 -2.11 -0.07
C ALA A 192 15.65 -3.44 0.07
N ALA A 193 16.84 -3.44 0.64
CA ALA A 193 17.60 -4.68 0.87
C ALA A 193 16.94 -5.55 1.95
N PRO A 194 16.82 -6.89 1.75
CA PRO A 194 16.30 -7.80 2.78
C PRO A 194 17.26 -7.88 3.97
N ARG A 195 16.69 -7.79 5.20
CA ARG A 195 17.46 -7.72 6.45
C ARG A 195 17.17 -8.86 7.42
N GLY A 196 16.19 -9.69 7.14
CA GLY A 196 15.77 -10.80 7.97
C GLY A 196 14.25 -10.92 8.01
N LEU A 197 13.76 -11.65 9.01
CA LEU A 197 12.32 -11.75 9.25
C LEU A 197 11.77 -10.46 9.86
N ASN A 198 10.53 -10.12 9.53
CA ASN A 198 9.71 -9.20 10.31
C ASN A 198 9.30 -9.86 11.63
N SER A 199 10.26 -10.14 12.50
CA SER A 199 10.05 -10.95 13.71
C SER A 199 9.02 -10.33 14.66
N VAL A 200 8.93 -9.01 14.72
CA VAL A 200 7.95 -8.31 15.57
C VAL A 200 6.55 -8.46 14.99
N GLY A 201 6.38 -8.20 13.71
CA GLY A 201 5.08 -8.33 13.03
C GLY A 201 4.56 -9.75 13.05
N LEU A 202 5.42 -10.74 12.80
CA LEU A 202 5.07 -12.16 12.82
C LEU A 202 4.63 -12.62 14.22
N LYS A 203 5.35 -12.24 15.28
CA LYS A 203 4.96 -12.56 16.67
C LYS A 203 3.61 -11.95 17.03
N ARG A 204 3.37 -10.66 16.67
CA ARG A 204 2.09 -9.99 16.89
C ARG A 204 0.95 -10.64 16.09
N ALA A 205 1.26 -11.24 14.96
CA ALA A 205 0.31 -11.98 14.14
C ALA A 205 0.03 -13.41 14.66
N GLY A 206 0.69 -13.84 15.76
CA GLY A 206 0.46 -15.12 16.40
C GLY A 206 1.25 -16.29 15.84
N PHE A 207 2.31 -16.02 15.06
CA PHE A 207 3.17 -17.09 14.52
C PHE A 207 3.88 -17.85 15.63
N SER A 208 3.81 -19.18 15.58
CA SER A 208 4.50 -20.09 16.47
C SER A 208 6.03 -20.08 16.27
N LEU A 209 6.77 -20.58 17.25
CA LEU A 209 8.23 -20.71 17.12
C LEU A 209 8.64 -21.59 15.95
N GLU A 210 7.85 -22.62 15.65
CA GLU A 210 8.12 -23.53 14.52
C GLU A 210 7.92 -22.79 13.17
N GLU A 211 6.83 -22.05 12.99
CA GLU A 211 6.61 -21.27 11.78
C GLU A 211 7.71 -20.21 11.57
N LEU A 212 8.14 -19.56 12.64
CA LEU A 212 9.26 -18.62 12.60
C LEU A 212 10.58 -19.33 12.21
N ARG A 213 10.80 -20.56 12.68
CA ARG A 213 11.98 -21.36 12.32
C ARG A 213 11.99 -21.71 10.84
N LEU A 214 10.85 -22.15 10.30
CA LEU A 214 10.70 -22.48 8.88
C LEU A 214 10.91 -21.24 7.99
N LEU A 215 10.30 -20.11 8.33
CA LEU A 215 10.51 -18.85 7.61
C LEU A 215 11.96 -18.36 7.68
N LYS A 216 12.63 -18.57 8.82
CA LYS A 216 14.06 -18.24 8.95
C LYS A 216 14.92 -19.15 8.07
N ARG A 217 14.55 -20.43 7.92
CA ARG A 217 15.21 -21.34 6.97
C ARG A 217 15.02 -20.86 5.55
N ALA A 218 13.80 -20.53 5.16
CA ALA A 218 13.48 -19.98 3.83
C ALA A 218 14.27 -18.69 3.53
N TYR A 219 14.37 -17.77 4.49
CA TYR A 219 15.18 -16.56 4.35
C TYR A 219 16.65 -16.87 4.05
N ARG A 220 17.25 -17.83 4.77
CA ARG A 220 18.65 -18.22 4.55
C ARG A 220 18.87 -18.80 3.16
N LEU A 221 17.98 -19.68 2.72
CA LEU A 221 18.04 -20.28 1.39
C LEU A 221 17.96 -19.22 0.30
N LEU A 222 17.09 -18.23 0.45
CA LEU A 222 16.90 -17.18 -0.54
C LEU A 222 18.07 -16.16 -0.60
N TYR A 223 18.66 -15.82 0.55
CA TYR A 223 19.47 -14.62 0.64
C TYR A 223 20.89 -14.80 1.20
N THR A 224 21.19 -15.92 1.86
CA THR A 224 22.46 -16.07 2.55
C THR A 224 23.31 -17.29 2.12
N GLU A 225 22.71 -18.28 1.48
CA GLU A 225 23.43 -19.50 1.08
C GLU A 225 24.01 -19.42 -0.36
N GLY A 226 23.87 -18.31 -1.05
CA GLY A 226 24.43 -18.11 -2.39
C GLY A 226 23.81 -18.96 -3.50
N LEU A 227 22.62 -19.52 -3.26
CA LEU A 227 21.94 -20.39 -4.20
C LEU A 227 21.36 -19.62 -5.39
N ARG A 228 21.19 -20.29 -6.52
CA ARG A 228 20.35 -19.80 -7.61
C ARG A 228 18.89 -19.78 -7.16
N LEU A 229 18.10 -18.86 -7.68
CA LEU A 229 16.72 -18.66 -7.22
C LEU A 229 15.89 -19.94 -7.28
N GLU A 230 15.89 -20.64 -8.41
CA GLU A 230 15.11 -21.88 -8.57
C GLU A 230 15.55 -22.99 -7.60
N GLU A 231 16.84 -23.12 -7.36
CA GLU A 231 17.39 -24.05 -6.38
C GLU A 231 16.93 -23.68 -4.95
N ALA A 232 16.98 -22.39 -4.63
CA ALA A 232 16.50 -21.90 -3.32
C ALA A 232 15.01 -22.22 -3.13
N LEU A 233 14.17 -21.98 -4.15
CA LEU A 233 12.74 -22.26 -4.09
C LEU A 233 12.46 -23.74 -3.91
N THR A 234 13.11 -24.62 -4.68
CA THR A 234 12.98 -26.08 -4.55
C THR A 234 13.38 -26.57 -3.14
N ARG A 235 14.46 -26.01 -2.61
CA ARG A 235 14.91 -26.34 -1.26
C ARG A 235 13.99 -25.81 -0.18
N ILE A 236 13.35 -24.65 -0.38
CA ILE A 236 12.32 -24.16 0.56
C ILE A 236 11.14 -25.13 0.62
N GLU A 237 10.67 -25.61 -0.52
CA GLU A 237 9.55 -26.56 -0.59
C GLU A 237 9.86 -27.88 0.13
N THR A 238 11.11 -28.33 0.14
CA THR A 238 11.51 -29.59 0.77
C THR A 238 12.00 -29.45 2.21
N GLU A 239 12.73 -28.39 2.53
CA GLU A 239 13.38 -28.23 3.84
C GLU A 239 12.57 -27.39 4.83
N ALA A 240 11.63 -26.62 4.35
CA ALA A 240 10.81 -25.72 5.17
C ALA A 240 9.33 -25.72 4.76
N PRO A 241 8.68 -26.86 4.59
CA PRO A 241 7.31 -26.94 4.10
C PRO A 241 6.31 -26.38 5.12
N SER A 242 5.53 -25.38 4.71
CA SER A 242 4.41 -24.83 5.48
C SER A 242 3.49 -24.02 4.56
N PRO A 243 2.25 -23.71 4.95
CA PRO A 243 1.40 -22.82 4.17
C PRO A 243 2.05 -21.44 3.91
N HIS A 244 2.84 -20.95 4.84
CA HIS A 244 3.51 -19.65 4.71
C HIS A 244 4.67 -19.68 3.73
N THR A 245 5.46 -20.74 3.73
CA THR A 245 6.56 -20.90 2.78
C THR A 245 6.06 -21.26 1.38
N CYS A 246 4.95 -21.96 1.25
CA CYS A 246 4.26 -22.14 -0.03
C CYS A 246 3.82 -20.78 -0.58
N HIS A 247 3.15 -19.95 0.22
CA HIS A 247 2.78 -18.58 -0.21
C HIS A 247 4.00 -17.74 -0.62
N LEU A 248 5.11 -17.83 0.13
CA LEU A 248 6.37 -17.17 -0.21
C LEU A 248 6.90 -17.60 -1.59
N VAL A 249 6.91 -18.92 -1.85
CA VAL A 249 7.36 -19.47 -3.14
C VAL A 249 6.45 -19.03 -4.28
N ASP A 250 5.13 -19.11 -4.10
CA ASP A 250 4.15 -18.70 -5.10
C ASP A 250 4.27 -17.21 -5.42
N PHE A 251 4.42 -16.36 -4.42
CA PHE A 251 4.66 -14.93 -4.61
C PHE A 251 5.90 -14.68 -5.48
N ILE A 252 6.99 -15.37 -5.18
CA ILE A 252 8.26 -15.21 -5.91
C ILE A 252 8.13 -15.70 -7.36
N ARG A 253 7.49 -16.84 -7.59
CA ARG A 253 7.27 -17.38 -8.95
C ARG A 253 6.40 -16.47 -9.82
N GLN A 254 5.44 -15.78 -9.20
CA GLN A 254 4.56 -14.82 -9.89
C GLN A 254 5.20 -13.46 -10.12
N SER A 255 6.37 -13.19 -9.54
CA SER A 255 7.06 -11.91 -9.69
C SER A 255 7.53 -11.69 -11.13
N LYS A 256 7.05 -10.61 -11.74
CA LYS A 256 7.47 -10.18 -13.09
C LYS A 256 8.63 -9.19 -13.06
N ARG A 257 8.80 -8.48 -11.94
CA ARG A 257 9.86 -7.47 -11.76
C ARG A 257 11.14 -8.02 -11.16
N GLY A 258 11.13 -9.27 -10.71
CA GLY A 258 12.15 -9.84 -9.85
C GLY A 258 12.02 -9.34 -8.41
N ILE A 259 12.63 -10.07 -7.48
CA ILE A 259 12.55 -9.79 -6.05
C ILE A 259 13.74 -8.95 -5.55
N ALA A 260 13.53 -8.23 -4.45
CA ALA A 260 14.60 -7.52 -3.74
C ALA A 260 15.75 -8.47 -3.36
N ARG A 261 16.98 -8.01 -3.55
CA ARG A 261 18.19 -8.79 -3.29
C ARG A 261 19.10 -8.07 -2.29
N PRO A 262 19.93 -8.80 -1.52
CA PRO A 262 20.98 -8.18 -0.73
C PRO A 262 21.93 -7.37 -1.62
N LYS A 263 22.46 -6.26 -1.12
CA LYS A 263 23.58 -5.61 -1.80
C LYS A 263 24.78 -6.57 -1.83
N VAL A 264 25.26 -6.87 -3.02
CA VAL A 264 26.59 -7.45 -3.18
C VAL A 264 27.56 -6.28 -3.04
N TYR A 265 28.23 -6.17 -1.91
CA TYR A 265 29.38 -5.29 -1.78
C TYR A 265 30.50 -5.92 -2.64
N SER A 266 30.63 -5.49 -3.88
CA SER A 266 31.90 -5.71 -4.59
C SER A 266 32.92 -4.80 -3.90
N ASP A 267 34.01 -5.37 -3.42
CA ASP A 267 35.24 -4.63 -3.01
C ASP A 267 35.80 -3.88 -4.23
N ARG A 268 35.10 -2.85 -4.68
CA ARG A 268 35.64 -1.86 -5.60
C ARG A 268 35.93 -0.63 -4.77
N SER A 269 37.24 -0.38 -4.58
CA SER A 269 37.83 0.85 -4.12
C SER A 269 36.97 2.08 -4.46
N HIS A 270 36.70 2.90 -3.46
CA HIS A 270 36.07 4.20 -3.58
C HIS A 270 36.78 5.06 -4.64
N SER A 271 36.21 5.13 -5.84
CA SER A 271 36.32 6.33 -6.65
C SER A 271 35.08 7.15 -6.31
N ASP A 272 35.27 8.18 -5.51
CA ASP A 272 34.26 9.17 -5.17
C ASP A 272 33.81 9.86 -6.49
N PRO A 273 32.54 9.76 -6.91
CA PRO A 273 32.08 10.42 -8.13
C PRO A 273 32.03 11.96 -8.01
N TYR A 274 32.36 12.52 -6.86
CA TYR A 274 32.41 13.97 -6.60
C TYR A 274 33.82 14.55 -6.48
N SER A 275 34.89 13.80 -6.85
CA SER A 275 36.26 14.27 -6.74
C SER A 275 36.74 15.11 -7.94
N ASP A 276 35.89 15.45 -8.91
CA ASP A 276 36.27 16.41 -9.96
C ASP A 276 36.19 17.85 -9.41
N PRO A 277 37.27 18.64 -9.49
CA PRO A 277 37.23 20.04 -9.14
C PRO A 277 36.32 20.82 -10.10
N PRO A 278 35.64 21.89 -9.65
CA PRO A 278 34.73 22.66 -10.50
C PRO A 278 35.52 23.23 -11.69
N ARG A 279 35.10 22.92 -12.90
CA ARG A 279 35.59 23.57 -14.11
C ARG A 279 35.25 25.06 -14.01
N ALA A 280 36.27 25.90 -14.03
CA ALA A 280 36.11 27.34 -14.13
C ALA A 280 35.28 27.70 -15.36
N ILE A 281 34.35 28.67 -15.15
CA ILE A 281 33.52 29.30 -16.18
C ILE A 281 34.37 30.11 -17.13
#